data_80e375fc3d2fb7765812c7986c60e45b
#
_entry.id   80e375fc3d2fb7765812c7986c60e45b
#
_cell.length_a   1.000
_cell.length_b   1.000
_cell.length_c   1.000
_cell.angle_alpha   90.00
_cell.angle_beta   90.00
_cell.angle_gamma   90.00
#
_symmetry.space_group_name_H-M   'P 1'
#
loop_
_entity.id
_entity.type
_entity.pdbx_description
1 polymer ?
#
loop_
_entity_poly.entity_id
_entity_poly.type
_entity_poly.pdbx_seq_one_letter_code
_entity_poly.pdbx_strand_id
1 'polypeptide(L)'
;MEKAGVIYILTNPSFPEYVKIGYADNVEKRLIQLNKTECTPFAFRLYATYSVPDRLADKKLHSLLDMFDANLRAVDELNGKKRVKEFYAMQPEKAYHALELIADLTDTANRLVLHEVSPKDKNEDALARSIRRPNFKFIKLGIKPGETLEFIHDPAIKVKVVDENRLVEYEGKEYHLSSLAKQLMGRKGEVQGPLHFSYKGEVLTELRDRLENKG
;
A
#
# COMPACT_ATOMS: atom_id res chain seq x y z
N MET A 1 -27.28 -15.45 -23.53
CA MET A 1 -25.96 -15.97 -23.11
C MET A 1 -25.32 -14.90 -22.27
N GLU A 2 -25.11 -15.15 -20.98
CA GLU A 2 -24.35 -14.26 -20.12
C GLU A 2 -22.93 -14.15 -20.67
N LYS A 3 -22.43 -12.94 -20.72
CA LYS A 3 -21.15 -12.62 -21.35
C LYS A 3 -20.03 -13.04 -20.39
N ALA A 4 -19.34 -14.12 -20.72
CA ALA A 4 -18.16 -14.56 -19.98
C ALA A 4 -17.11 -13.44 -19.98
N GLY A 5 -16.47 -13.23 -18.85
CA GLY A 5 -15.41 -12.27 -18.69
C GLY A 5 -14.33 -12.77 -17.72
N VAL A 6 -13.49 -11.89 -17.26
CA VAL A 6 -12.41 -12.22 -16.33
C VAL A 6 -12.37 -11.27 -15.13
N ILE A 7 -12.15 -11.83 -13.96
CA ILE A 7 -11.61 -11.10 -12.82
C ILE A 7 -10.12 -11.00 -13.05
N TYR A 8 -9.56 -9.81 -12.86
CA TYR A 8 -8.13 -9.57 -13.02
C TYR A 8 -7.51 -9.03 -11.74
N ILE A 9 -6.24 -9.37 -11.54
CA ILE A 9 -5.35 -8.73 -10.56
C ILE A 9 -4.32 -7.93 -11.36
N LEU A 10 -4.26 -6.62 -11.11
CA LEU A 10 -3.24 -5.74 -11.69
C LEU A 10 -2.31 -5.24 -10.61
N THR A 11 -1.03 -5.09 -10.96
CA THR A 11 0.01 -4.42 -10.20
C THR A 11 0.43 -3.13 -10.89
N ASN A 12 1.02 -2.20 -10.11
CA ASN A 12 1.63 -0.99 -10.66
C ASN A 12 2.85 -0.60 -9.81
N PRO A 13 4.02 -0.38 -10.40
CA PRO A 13 5.23 0.01 -9.66
C PRO A 13 5.12 1.34 -8.91
N SER A 14 4.18 2.22 -9.30
CA SER A 14 3.95 3.49 -8.60
C SER A 14 3.42 3.29 -7.16
N PHE A 15 2.71 2.19 -6.90
CA PHE A 15 2.16 1.83 -5.59
C PHE A 15 2.21 0.31 -5.35
N PRO A 16 3.43 -0.25 -5.16
CA PRO A 16 3.66 -1.70 -5.06
C PRO A 16 3.03 -2.36 -3.82
N GLU A 17 2.56 -1.57 -2.87
CA GLU A 17 1.80 -2.02 -1.70
C GLU A 17 0.32 -2.31 -1.98
N TYR A 18 -0.16 -1.97 -3.19
CA TYR A 18 -1.55 -2.18 -3.60
C TYR A 18 -1.65 -3.09 -4.81
N VAL A 19 -2.71 -3.87 -4.84
CA VAL A 19 -3.20 -4.52 -6.05
C VAL A 19 -4.55 -3.93 -6.45
N LYS A 20 -4.82 -3.89 -7.75
CA LYS A 20 -6.15 -3.57 -8.26
C LYS A 20 -6.84 -4.86 -8.67
N ILE A 21 -8.01 -5.13 -8.08
CA ILE A 21 -8.87 -6.27 -8.43
C ILE A 21 -10.12 -5.72 -9.11
N GLY A 22 -10.49 -6.29 -10.24
CA GLY A 22 -11.67 -5.85 -10.97
C GLY A 22 -12.08 -6.86 -12.04
N TYR A 23 -13.15 -6.53 -12.76
CA TYR A 23 -13.73 -7.34 -13.83
C TYR A 23 -13.61 -6.64 -15.19
N ALA A 24 -13.44 -7.44 -16.24
CA ALA A 24 -13.57 -6.99 -17.62
C ALA A 24 -14.10 -8.10 -18.53
N ASP A 25 -14.93 -7.72 -19.51
CA ASP A 25 -15.31 -8.61 -20.61
C ASP A 25 -14.12 -8.88 -21.54
N ASN A 26 -13.15 -7.96 -21.60
CA ASN A 26 -11.88 -8.09 -22.29
C ASN A 26 -10.79 -7.37 -21.51
N VAL A 27 -9.91 -8.14 -20.88
CA VAL A 27 -8.87 -7.60 -20.00
C VAL A 27 -7.81 -6.80 -20.74
N GLU A 28 -7.48 -7.17 -21.97
CA GLU A 28 -6.47 -6.46 -22.78
C GLU A 28 -6.95 -5.05 -23.15
N LYS A 29 -8.21 -4.92 -23.61
CA LYS A 29 -8.84 -3.61 -23.84
C LYS A 29 -8.90 -2.79 -22.57
N ARG A 30 -9.21 -3.41 -21.42
CA ARG A 30 -9.25 -2.74 -20.12
C ARG A 30 -7.89 -2.24 -19.68
N LEU A 31 -6.85 -3.05 -19.85
CA LEU A 31 -5.47 -2.68 -19.53
C LEU A 31 -5.00 -1.49 -20.39
N ILE A 32 -5.30 -1.52 -21.69
CA ILE A 32 -5.01 -0.40 -22.60
C ILE A 32 -5.73 0.89 -22.13
N GLN A 33 -7.00 0.80 -21.75
CA GLN A 33 -7.76 1.96 -21.24
C GLN A 33 -7.14 2.55 -19.97
N LEU A 34 -6.75 1.68 -19.01
CA LEU A 34 -6.13 2.13 -17.76
C LEU A 34 -4.77 2.79 -18.00
N ASN A 35 -4.00 2.27 -18.94
CA ASN A 35 -2.66 2.76 -19.28
C ASN A 35 -2.65 3.94 -20.25
N LYS A 36 -3.78 4.31 -20.84
CA LYS A 36 -3.91 5.55 -21.63
C LYS A 36 -3.94 6.82 -20.78
N THR A 37 -4.20 6.70 -19.49
CA THR A 37 -4.26 7.85 -18.60
C THR A 37 -2.87 8.22 -18.11
N GLU A 38 -2.56 9.51 -18.05
CA GLU A 38 -1.30 10.03 -17.51
C GLU A 38 -1.30 10.11 -15.96
N CYS A 39 -2.25 9.43 -15.31
CA CYS A 39 -2.44 9.51 -13.85
C CYS A 39 -1.38 8.77 -13.05
N THR A 40 -0.60 7.87 -13.68
CA THR A 40 0.45 7.10 -13.01
C THR A 40 1.73 7.12 -13.83
N PRO A 41 2.92 7.30 -13.19
CA PRO A 41 4.22 7.31 -13.90
C PRO A 41 4.59 5.95 -14.52
N PHE A 42 4.05 4.86 -14.01
CA PHE A 42 4.25 3.51 -14.54
C PHE A 42 2.93 2.88 -14.94
N ALA A 43 2.99 1.98 -15.92
CA ALA A 43 1.83 1.27 -16.42
C ALA A 43 1.32 0.21 -15.45
N PHE A 44 0.01 -0.02 -15.45
CA PHE A 44 -0.58 -1.21 -14.86
C PHE A 44 -0.16 -2.45 -15.64
N ARG A 45 0.08 -3.54 -14.93
CA ARG A 45 0.50 -4.84 -15.44
C ARG A 45 -0.44 -5.92 -14.97
N LEU A 46 -0.70 -6.86 -15.86
CA LEU A 46 -1.51 -8.03 -15.57
C LEU A 46 -0.69 -9.02 -14.73
N TYR A 47 -1.16 -9.29 -13.51
CA TYR A 47 -0.56 -10.27 -12.62
C TYR A 47 -1.27 -11.62 -12.72
N ALA A 48 -2.59 -11.62 -12.66
CA ALA A 48 -3.39 -12.83 -12.81
C ALA A 48 -4.76 -12.55 -13.43
N THR A 49 -5.34 -13.58 -14.04
CA THR A 49 -6.72 -13.57 -14.55
C THR A 49 -7.45 -14.83 -14.11
N TYR A 50 -8.73 -14.67 -13.78
CA TYR A 50 -9.63 -15.77 -13.47
C TYR A 50 -10.89 -15.64 -14.30
N SER A 51 -11.12 -16.60 -15.21
CA SER A 51 -12.29 -16.62 -16.09
C SER A 51 -13.56 -16.96 -15.32
N VAL A 52 -14.56 -16.08 -15.42
CA VAL A 52 -15.84 -16.22 -14.70
C VAL A 52 -17.02 -16.17 -15.67
N PRO A 53 -18.13 -16.88 -15.37
CA PRO A 53 -19.26 -16.98 -16.29
C PRO A 53 -20.08 -15.68 -16.36
N ASP A 54 -20.05 -14.87 -15.28
CA ASP A 54 -20.87 -13.67 -15.20
C ASP A 54 -20.15 -12.50 -14.47
N ARG A 55 -20.64 -11.29 -14.71
CA ARG A 55 -20.12 -10.05 -14.13
C ARG A 55 -20.38 -9.90 -12.63
N LEU A 56 -21.36 -10.63 -12.07
CA LEU A 56 -21.69 -10.55 -10.65
C LEU A 56 -20.59 -11.18 -9.77
N ALA A 57 -19.72 -12.03 -10.35
CA ALA A 57 -18.58 -12.62 -9.65
C ALA A 57 -17.65 -11.55 -9.07
N ASP A 58 -17.43 -10.43 -9.77
CA ASP A 58 -16.63 -9.29 -9.29
C ASP A 58 -17.19 -8.69 -7.99
N LYS A 59 -18.48 -8.38 -7.97
CA LYS A 59 -19.15 -7.82 -6.78
C LYS A 59 -19.11 -8.80 -5.59
N LYS A 60 -19.30 -10.10 -5.85
CA LYS A 60 -19.25 -11.14 -4.82
C LYS A 60 -17.86 -11.28 -4.25
N LEU A 61 -16.82 -11.22 -5.10
CA LEU A 61 -15.43 -11.25 -4.67
C LEU A 61 -15.08 -10.04 -3.81
N HIS A 62 -15.45 -8.82 -4.25
CA HIS A 62 -15.25 -7.61 -3.44
C HIS A 62 -15.95 -7.71 -2.09
N SER A 63 -17.22 -8.18 -2.06
CA SER A 63 -17.95 -8.38 -0.81
C SER A 63 -17.28 -9.40 0.11
N LEU A 64 -16.72 -10.47 -0.45
CA LEU A 64 -15.99 -11.49 0.31
C LEU A 64 -14.71 -10.90 0.94
N LEU A 65 -13.92 -10.18 0.16
CA LEU A 65 -12.70 -9.54 0.65
C LEU A 65 -12.99 -8.47 1.72
N ASP A 66 -14.02 -7.64 1.51
CA ASP A 66 -14.44 -6.61 2.46
C ASP A 66 -14.99 -7.21 3.78
N MET A 67 -15.55 -8.43 3.73
CA MET A 67 -16.03 -9.13 4.92
C MET A 67 -14.88 -9.68 5.78
N PHE A 68 -13.78 -10.12 5.17
CA PHE A 68 -12.61 -10.58 5.91
C PHE A 68 -11.80 -9.44 6.52
N ASP A 69 -11.62 -8.35 5.79
CA ASP A 69 -10.94 -7.15 6.29
C ASP A 69 -11.32 -5.91 5.46
N ALA A 70 -12.26 -5.13 5.97
CA ALA A 70 -12.71 -3.89 5.33
C ALA A 70 -11.61 -2.81 5.23
N ASN A 71 -10.51 -2.93 5.99
CA ASN A 71 -9.41 -1.95 5.96
C ASN A 71 -8.42 -2.23 4.83
N LEU A 72 -8.47 -3.39 4.19
CA LEU A 72 -7.62 -3.69 3.03
C LEU A 72 -7.99 -2.82 1.82
N ARG A 73 -9.25 -2.43 1.70
CA ARG A 73 -9.74 -1.69 0.55
C ARG A 73 -9.46 -0.20 0.65
N ALA A 74 -8.87 0.37 -0.39
CA ALA A 74 -8.60 1.80 -0.45
C ALA A 74 -9.90 2.60 -0.50
N VAL A 75 -10.04 3.53 0.43
CA VAL A 75 -11.19 4.43 0.54
C VAL A 75 -10.66 5.85 0.61
N ASP A 76 -11.21 6.74 -0.20
CA ASP A 76 -10.97 8.17 -0.10
C ASP A 76 -12.26 8.95 0.06
N GLU A 77 -12.13 10.21 0.39
CA GLU A 77 -13.24 11.15 0.45
C GLU A 77 -12.97 12.33 -0.49
N LEU A 78 -13.90 12.57 -1.41
CA LEU A 78 -13.83 13.70 -2.32
C LEU A 78 -15.13 14.49 -2.24
N ASN A 79 -15.05 15.79 -1.93
CA ASN A 79 -16.19 16.69 -1.80
C ASN A 79 -17.28 16.16 -0.83
N GLY A 80 -16.86 15.62 0.33
CA GLY A 80 -17.75 15.05 1.34
C GLY A 80 -18.38 13.70 0.96
N LYS A 81 -17.99 13.10 -0.16
CA LYS A 81 -18.48 11.80 -0.61
C LYS A 81 -17.40 10.73 -0.48
N LYS A 82 -17.71 9.69 0.29
CA LYS A 82 -16.86 8.50 0.42
C LYS A 82 -16.82 7.74 -0.91
N ARG A 83 -15.61 7.47 -1.42
CA ARG A 83 -15.40 6.66 -2.62
C ARG A 83 -14.62 5.40 -2.24
N VAL A 84 -15.24 4.26 -2.48
CA VAL A 84 -14.62 2.94 -2.31
C VAL A 84 -13.96 2.56 -3.62
N LYS A 85 -12.66 2.30 -3.59
CA LYS A 85 -11.87 1.97 -4.79
C LYS A 85 -11.68 0.46 -4.93
N GLU A 86 -11.29 0.03 -6.12
CA GLU A 86 -10.96 -1.37 -6.44
C GLU A 86 -9.48 -1.69 -6.15
N PHE A 87 -8.87 -0.95 -5.22
CA PHE A 87 -7.49 -1.13 -4.77
C PHE A 87 -7.47 -1.73 -3.37
N TYR A 88 -6.61 -2.73 -3.19
CA TYR A 88 -6.44 -3.45 -1.93
C TYR A 88 -4.99 -3.37 -1.47
N ALA A 89 -4.79 -2.99 -0.21
CA ALA A 89 -3.48 -2.93 0.45
C ALA A 89 -3.01 -4.36 0.80
N MET A 90 -2.56 -5.10 -0.20
CA MET A 90 -2.03 -6.45 -0.05
C MET A 90 -1.00 -6.79 -1.13
N GLN A 91 -0.17 -7.79 -0.87
CA GLN A 91 0.75 -8.33 -1.86
C GLN A 91 -0.01 -9.10 -2.95
N PRO A 92 0.45 -9.06 -4.21
CA PRO A 92 -0.22 -9.71 -5.33
C PRO A 92 -0.32 -11.23 -5.15
N GLU A 93 0.64 -11.87 -4.48
CA GLU A 93 0.63 -13.29 -4.15
C GLU A 93 -0.53 -13.64 -3.23
N LYS A 94 -0.84 -12.76 -2.26
CA LYS A 94 -1.98 -12.95 -1.34
C LYS A 94 -3.32 -12.85 -2.08
N ALA A 95 -3.42 -11.89 -3.00
CA ALA A 95 -4.61 -11.75 -3.85
C ALA A 95 -4.79 -12.96 -4.78
N TYR A 96 -3.70 -13.45 -5.37
CA TYR A 96 -3.70 -14.64 -6.21
C TYR A 96 -4.13 -15.88 -5.42
N HIS A 97 -3.56 -16.10 -4.24
CA HIS A 97 -3.90 -17.22 -3.38
C HIS A 97 -5.38 -17.24 -2.97
N ALA A 98 -5.98 -16.07 -2.75
CA ALA A 98 -7.42 -15.98 -2.50
C ALA A 98 -8.26 -16.48 -3.70
N LEU A 99 -7.85 -16.15 -4.94
CA LEU A 99 -8.49 -16.66 -6.14
C LEU A 99 -8.23 -18.16 -6.36
N GLU A 100 -7.04 -18.63 -6.02
CA GLU A 100 -6.66 -20.04 -6.08
C GLU A 100 -7.54 -20.89 -5.16
N LEU A 101 -7.73 -20.46 -3.91
CA LEU A 101 -8.64 -21.13 -2.97
C LEU A 101 -10.09 -21.18 -3.49
N ILE A 102 -10.57 -20.10 -4.11
CA ILE A 102 -11.90 -20.06 -4.72
C ILE A 102 -11.96 -21.04 -5.90
N ALA A 103 -10.94 -21.05 -6.75
CA ALA A 103 -10.86 -21.89 -7.92
C ALA A 103 -10.83 -23.39 -7.55
N ASP A 104 -10.10 -23.74 -6.49
CA ASP A 104 -10.05 -25.11 -5.95
C ASP A 104 -11.40 -25.53 -5.35
N LEU A 105 -12.03 -24.66 -4.55
CA LEU A 105 -13.35 -24.93 -3.95
C LEU A 105 -14.45 -25.13 -4.99
N THR A 106 -14.30 -24.54 -6.16
CA THR A 106 -15.30 -24.59 -7.25
C THR A 106 -14.91 -25.53 -8.40
N ASP A 107 -13.81 -26.27 -8.26
CA ASP A 107 -13.26 -27.15 -9.31
C ASP A 107 -13.03 -26.42 -10.64
N THR A 108 -12.47 -25.21 -10.56
CA THR A 108 -12.23 -24.33 -11.71
C THR A 108 -10.79 -23.82 -11.77
N ALA A 109 -9.83 -24.55 -11.21
CA ALA A 109 -8.42 -24.20 -11.19
C ALA A 109 -7.84 -23.94 -12.59
N ASN A 110 -8.34 -24.64 -13.60
CA ASN A 110 -7.98 -24.46 -15.01
C ASN A 110 -8.39 -23.09 -15.61
N ARG A 111 -9.18 -22.30 -14.90
CA ARG A 111 -9.61 -20.94 -15.31
C ARG A 111 -8.75 -19.83 -14.70
N LEU A 112 -7.88 -20.16 -13.75
CA LEU A 112 -6.96 -19.22 -13.12
C LEU A 112 -5.61 -19.26 -13.84
N VAL A 113 -5.14 -18.10 -14.27
CA VAL A 113 -3.87 -17.95 -15.00
C VAL A 113 -3.02 -16.89 -14.32
N LEU A 114 -1.80 -17.27 -13.93
CA LEU A 114 -0.75 -16.37 -13.49
C LEU A 114 0.03 -15.88 -14.70
N HIS A 115 0.30 -14.58 -14.80
CA HIS A 115 1.03 -13.99 -15.91
C HIS A 115 2.49 -13.72 -15.51
N GLU A 116 3.41 -14.08 -16.38
CA GLU A 116 4.84 -13.85 -16.17
C GLU A 116 5.19 -12.37 -16.30
N VAL A 117 6.09 -11.92 -15.44
CA VAL A 117 6.64 -10.55 -15.49
C VAL A 117 7.67 -10.46 -16.62
N SER A 118 7.43 -9.58 -17.60
CA SER A 118 8.36 -9.40 -18.71
C SER A 118 9.71 -8.81 -18.25
N PRO A 119 10.82 -9.01 -19.02
CA PRO A 119 12.10 -8.39 -18.71
C PRO A 119 12.02 -6.84 -18.65
N LYS A 120 11.19 -6.23 -19.48
CA LYS A 120 10.92 -4.78 -19.46
C LYS A 120 10.30 -4.37 -18.14
N ASP A 121 9.29 -5.11 -17.67
CA ASP A 121 8.60 -4.82 -16.40
C ASP A 121 9.54 -4.94 -15.22
N LYS A 122 10.46 -5.91 -15.20
CA LYS A 122 11.49 -6.05 -14.15
C LYS A 122 12.41 -4.84 -14.10
N ASN A 123 12.80 -4.28 -15.24
CA ASN A 123 13.62 -3.08 -15.31
C ASN A 123 12.85 -1.85 -14.80
N GLU A 124 11.59 -1.70 -15.17
CA GLU A 124 10.73 -0.62 -14.66
C GLU A 124 10.48 -0.74 -13.14
N ASP A 125 10.35 -1.96 -12.59
CA ASP A 125 10.27 -2.20 -11.14
C ASP A 125 11.55 -1.78 -10.42
N ALA A 126 12.71 -2.07 -11.01
CA ALA A 126 13.99 -1.65 -10.46
C ALA A 126 14.12 -0.11 -10.47
N LEU A 127 13.70 0.53 -11.57
CA LEU A 127 13.67 1.99 -11.69
C LEU A 127 12.71 2.61 -10.65
N ALA A 128 11.48 2.11 -10.56
CA ALA A 128 10.50 2.60 -9.59
C ALA A 128 11.00 2.48 -8.15
N ARG A 129 11.67 1.38 -7.82
CA ARG A 129 12.30 1.18 -6.51
C ARG A 129 13.44 2.18 -6.25
N SER A 130 14.22 2.52 -7.27
CA SER A 130 15.31 3.49 -7.14
C SER A 130 14.81 4.93 -6.92
N ILE A 131 13.69 5.29 -7.56
CA ILE A 131 13.05 6.61 -7.44
C ILE A 131 12.29 6.74 -6.11
N ARG A 132 11.79 5.63 -5.58
CA ARG A 132 10.99 5.64 -4.36
C ARG A 132 11.83 6.04 -3.17
N ARG A 133 11.38 7.07 -2.45
CA ARG A 133 12.03 7.50 -1.22
C ARG A 133 12.13 6.33 -0.23
N PRO A 134 13.31 5.96 0.27
CA PRO A 134 13.47 4.85 1.21
C PRO A 134 12.65 5.08 2.48
N ASN A 135 12.25 4.01 3.15
CA ASN A 135 11.57 4.11 4.43
C ASN A 135 12.38 4.95 5.43
N PHE A 136 11.66 5.74 6.23
CA PHE A 136 12.25 6.51 7.32
C PHE A 136 13.00 5.59 8.30
N LYS A 137 14.22 5.98 8.66
CA LYS A 137 15.05 5.30 9.66
C LYS A 137 15.83 6.31 10.48
N PHE A 138 15.92 6.16 11.79
CA PHE A 138 16.66 7.01 12.69
C PHE A 138 18.16 7.07 12.35
N ILE A 139 18.76 5.93 12.01
CA ILE A 139 20.19 5.85 11.64
C ILE A 139 20.53 6.77 10.46
N LYS A 140 19.63 6.92 9.49
CA LYS A 140 19.83 7.81 8.33
C LYS A 140 19.82 9.29 8.68
N LEU A 141 19.26 9.63 9.84
CA LEU A 141 19.23 10.99 10.39
C LEU A 141 20.35 11.24 11.41
N GLY A 142 21.19 10.23 11.64
CA GLY A 142 22.23 10.29 12.67
C GLY A 142 21.69 10.18 14.09
N ILE A 143 20.42 9.77 14.26
CA ILE A 143 19.79 9.60 15.57
C ILE A 143 20.09 8.17 16.06
N LYS A 144 20.64 8.06 17.26
CA LYS A 144 21.08 6.78 17.85
C LYS A 144 20.08 6.28 18.90
N PRO A 145 20.03 4.95 19.14
CA PRO A 145 19.32 4.41 20.30
C PRO A 145 19.75 5.12 21.59
N GLY A 146 18.78 5.41 22.45
CA GLY A 146 18.96 6.16 23.69
C GLY A 146 18.73 7.68 23.57
N GLU A 147 18.71 8.25 22.39
CA GLU A 147 18.42 9.66 22.19
C GLU A 147 16.90 9.94 22.35
N THR A 148 16.56 11.20 22.62
CA THR A 148 15.21 11.63 22.94
C THR A 148 14.62 12.43 21.79
N LEU A 149 13.35 12.14 21.46
CA LEU A 149 12.53 12.94 20.56
C LEU A 149 11.43 13.65 21.36
N GLU A 150 10.95 14.75 20.84
CA GLU A 150 9.85 15.54 21.43
C GLU A 150 8.63 15.49 20.51
N PHE A 151 7.45 15.34 21.11
CA PHE A 151 6.21 15.39 20.35
C PHE A 151 5.83 16.85 20.07
N ILE A 152 5.68 17.25 18.80
CA ILE A 152 5.55 18.67 18.41
C ILE A 152 4.25 19.33 18.90
N HIS A 153 3.20 18.56 19.16
CA HIS A 153 1.92 19.08 19.66
C HIS A 153 1.89 19.27 21.18
N ASP A 154 2.82 18.62 21.89
CA ASP A 154 3.05 18.77 23.33
C ASP A 154 4.53 18.45 23.64
N PRO A 155 5.40 19.46 23.72
CA PRO A 155 6.83 19.26 23.98
C PRO A 155 7.16 18.66 25.37
N ALA A 156 6.18 18.59 26.28
CA ALA A 156 6.35 17.87 27.55
C ALA A 156 6.43 16.35 27.33
N ILE A 157 5.83 15.85 26.24
CA ILE A 157 5.89 14.46 25.85
C ILE A 157 7.22 14.17 25.15
N LYS A 158 8.08 13.42 25.86
CA LYS A 158 9.38 12.99 25.37
C LYS A 158 9.39 11.47 25.21
N VAL A 159 9.98 11.00 24.12
CA VAL A 159 10.09 9.58 23.81
C VAL A 159 11.53 9.20 23.56
N LYS A 160 11.95 8.02 24.00
CA LYS A 160 13.31 7.54 23.85
C LYS A 160 13.42 6.63 22.62
N VAL A 161 14.41 6.86 21.78
CA VAL A 161 14.72 6.00 20.63
C VAL A 161 15.23 4.65 21.11
N VAL A 162 14.62 3.55 20.65
CA VAL A 162 14.98 2.18 21.05
C VAL A 162 15.90 1.53 20.02
N ASP A 163 15.56 1.68 18.72
CA ASP A 163 16.29 1.05 17.63
C ASP A 163 16.78 2.06 16.58
N GLU A 164 17.57 1.59 15.63
CA GLU A 164 18.07 2.38 14.50
C GLU A 164 16.99 2.66 13.42
N ASN A 165 15.82 2.04 13.52
CA ASN A 165 14.77 2.14 12.51
C ASN A 165 13.70 3.15 12.89
N ARG A 166 12.70 2.76 13.70
CA ARG A 166 11.50 3.57 13.99
C ARG A 166 10.90 3.30 15.36
N LEU A 167 11.55 2.47 16.19
CA LEU A 167 11.01 2.06 17.47
C LEU A 167 11.38 3.07 18.55
N VAL A 168 10.40 3.48 19.32
CA VAL A 168 10.54 4.41 20.44
C VAL A 168 9.87 3.86 21.69
N GLU A 169 10.38 4.24 22.87
CA GLU A 169 9.80 3.94 24.16
C GLU A 169 9.05 5.16 24.68
N TYR A 170 7.82 4.94 25.16
CA TYR A 170 7.01 5.91 25.87
C TYR A 170 6.27 5.24 27.02
N GLU A 171 6.40 5.79 28.24
CA GLU A 171 5.79 5.23 29.48
C GLU A 171 6.11 3.73 29.69
N GLY A 172 7.34 3.32 29.41
CA GLY A 172 7.81 1.94 29.61
C GLY A 172 7.30 0.93 28.58
N LYS A 173 6.71 1.39 27.47
CA LYS A 173 6.24 0.56 26.36
C LYS A 173 6.88 0.97 25.05
N GLU A 174 7.14 -0.01 24.19
CA GLU A 174 7.69 0.21 22.86
C GLU A 174 6.59 0.42 21.80
N TYR A 175 6.83 1.40 20.92
CA TYR A 175 5.91 1.75 19.84
C TYR A 175 6.68 2.01 18.55
N HIS A 176 6.07 1.68 17.44
CA HIS A 176 6.47 2.31 16.19
C HIS A 176 6.05 3.79 16.20
N LEU A 177 6.91 4.67 15.71
CA LEU A 177 6.73 6.12 15.78
C LEU A 177 5.36 6.59 15.25
N SER A 178 4.87 5.99 14.16
CA SER A 178 3.55 6.31 13.59
C SER A 178 2.38 5.83 14.47
N SER A 179 2.54 4.68 15.12
CA SER A 179 1.51 4.14 16.05
C SER A 179 1.40 5.00 17.29
N LEU A 180 2.54 5.45 17.82
CA LEU A 180 2.54 6.37 18.97
C LEU A 180 1.93 7.73 18.61
N ALA A 181 2.31 8.32 17.47
CA ALA A 181 1.71 9.56 17.01
C ALA A 181 0.18 9.46 16.89
N LYS A 182 -0.29 8.35 16.29
CA LYS A 182 -1.72 8.06 16.16
C LYS A 182 -2.42 8.02 17.53
N GLN A 183 -1.83 7.34 18.51
CA GLN A 183 -2.36 7.22 19.87
C GLN A 183 -2.41 8.59 20.57
N LEU A 184 -1.29 9.35 20.58
CA LEU A 184 -1.20 10.65 21.22
C LEU A 184 -2.17 11.68 20.63
N MET A 185 -2.44 11.59 19.33
CA MET A 185 -3.38 12.47 18.61
C MET A 185 -4.85 12.02 18.72
N GLY A 186 -5.15 10.83 19.23
CA GLY A 186 -6.50 10.27 19.27
C GLY A 186 -7.12 10.02 17.89
N ARG A 187 -6.28 9.84 16.84
CA ARG A 187 -6.77 9.67 15.46
C ARG A 187 -7.06 8.21 15.12
N LYS A 188 -8.08 7.97 14.27
CA LYS A 188 -8.42 6.61 13.80
C LYS A 188 -7.73 6.22 12.47
N GLY A 189 -7.30 7.18 11.65
CA GLY A 189 -6.64 6.97 10.36
C GLY A 189 -5.13 6.73 10.46
N GLU A 190 -4.46 6.52 9.31
CA GLU A 190 -3.01 6.44 9.23
C GLU A 190 -2.36 7.79 9.54
N VAL A 191 -1.24 7.75 10.27
CA VAL A 191 -0.47 8.93 10.68
C VAL A 191 0.99 8.73 10.27
N GLN A 192 1.58 9.74 9.67
CA GLN A 192 3.01 9.76 9.36
C GLN A 192 3.78 10.22 10.61
N GLY A 193 4.25 9.27 11.43
CA GLY A 193 4.95 9.56 12.69
C GLY A 193 6.02 10.66 12.60
N PRO A 194 6.95 10.63 11.63
CA PRO A 194 8.01 11.64 11.51
C PRO A 194 7.55 13.08 11.37
N LEU A 195 6.31 13.35 10.97
CA LEU A 195 5.72 14.69 10.93
C LEU A 195 5.37 15.24 12.32
N HIS A 196 5.30 14.40 13.33
CA HIS A 196 4.75 14.74 14.64
C HIS A 196 5.80 14.69 15.76
N PHE A 197 7.05 14.41 15.41
CA PHE A 197 8.16 14.42 16.37
C PHE A 197 9.31 15.27 15.86
N SER A 198 10.01 15.90 16.81
CA SER A 198 11.23 16.67 16.55
C SER A 198 12.45 16.07 17.27
N TYR A 199 13.60 16.33 16.71
CA TYR A 199 14.90 16.01 17.30
C TYR A 199 15.75 17.26 17.36
N LYS A 200 16.17 17.66 18.56
CA LYS A 200 16.94 18.90 18.80
C LYS A 200 16.27 20.15 18.22
N GLY A 201 14.92 20.21 18.30
CA GLY A 201 14.12 21.35 17.83
C GLY A 201 13.77 21.32 16.33
N GLU A 202 14.24 20.35 15.55
CA GLU A 202 13.92 20.22 14.13
C GLU A 202 12.97 19.04 13.90
N VAL A 203 11.88 19.24 13.12
CA VAL A 203 10.91 18.16 12.80
C VAL A 203 11.60 17.07 11.99
N LEU A 204 11.35 15.80 12.30
CA LEU A 204 12.07 14.67 11.70
C LEU A 204 11.95 14.60 10.17
N THR A 205 10.85 15.06 9.60
CA THR A 205 10.68 15.16 8.13
C THR A 205 11.55 16.27 7.54
N GLU A 206 11.64 17.42 8.18
CA GLU A 206 12.49 18.55 7.76
C GLU A 206 13.98 18.19 7.88
N LEU A 207 14.36 17.58 9.00
CA LEU A 207 15.72 17.04 9.20
C LEU A 207 16.10 16.05 8.09
N ARG A 208 15.18 15.17 7.75
CA ARG A 208 15.36 14.21 6.65
C ARG A 208 15.56 14.92 5.31
N ASP A 209 14.67 15.85 4.97
CA ASP A 209 14.74 16.61 3.72
C ASP A 209 16.05 17.38 3.61
N ARG A 210 16.49 18.01 4.69
CA ARG A 210 17.76 18.72 4.75
C ARG A 210 18.98 17.80 4.54
N LEU A 211 18.94 16.59 5.08
CA LEU A 211 20.07 15.64 4.94
C LEU A 211 20.10 14.98 3.55
N GLU A 212 18.93 14.66 2.99
CA GLU A 212 18.83 14.05 1.65
C GLU A 212 19.17 15.06 0.52
N ASN A 213 18.91 16.36 0.72
CA ASN A 213 19.24 17.41 -0.24
C ASN A 213 20.70 17.89 -0.17
N LYS A 214 21.49 17.43 0.81
CA LYS A 214 22.92 17.77 0.96
C LYS A 214 23.87 16.74 0.36
N GLY A 215 23.36 15.61 -0.10
CA GLY A 215 24.12 14.53 -0.77
C GLY A 215 23.88 14.50 -2.25
#